data_15770e167c1e2da90aaf83206d92000c
#
_entry.id   15770e167c1e2da90aaf83206d92000c
#
_cell.length_a   1.000
_cell.length_b   1.000
_cell.length_c   1.000
_cell.angle_alpha   90.00
_cell.angle_beta   90.00
_cell.angle_gamma   90.00
#
_symmetry.space_group_name_H-M   'P 1'
#
loop_
_entity.id
_entity.type
_entity.pdbx_description
1 polymer ?
#
loop_
_entity_poly.entity_id
_entity_poly.type
_entity_poly.pdbx_seq_one_letter_code
_entity_poly.pdbx_strand_id
1 'polypeptide(L)'
;MLTRMVDPSLRLTPDWHLPELYSAEGAAYEDLVTAGTYIAAPETAADYDQAVRYMLSQGENTLSLKYDQGFTVSSAQEALNNALLAVKRYCEQGYNNASCSYNAAGTMILKFSSIAGDRTEEYRSEALTAAIAVHDALWQQGTITPASTQREIAWAYYQWIAANCTYDDAGDNTSVSHLPYSLFHNGKAVCDGYTGAYNLLLKLEGIDCYALPNATHIWTVATLDGETVHIDATWGDQGNTGTKQYFAMT
;
A
#
# COMPACT_ATOMS: atom_id res chain seq x y z
N MET A 1 9.34 17.38 13.61
CA MET A 1 9.07 17.63 12.18
C MET A 1 10.38 17.46 11.45
N LEU A 2 10.72 16.25 11.04
CA LEU A 2 11.91 15.96 10.23
C LEU A 2 11.41 15.74 8.81
N THR A 3 11.39 16.82 8.03
CA THR A 3 11.38 16.73 6.59
C THR A 3 12.66 15.98 6.21
N ARG A 4 12.63 14.67 6.04
CA ARG A 4 13.67 13.99 5.32
C ARG A 4 13.56 14.50 3.87
N MET A 5 14.35 15.52 3.55
CA MET A 5 14.76 15.72 2.16
C MET A 5 15.48 14.42 1.80
N VAL A 6 14.88 13.63 0.93
CA VAL A 6 15.57 12.48 0.33
C VAL A 6 16.79 13.10 -0.36
N ASP A 7 17.98 12.75 0.11
CA ASP A 7 19.23 13.17 -0.54
C ASP A 7 19.20 12.58 -1.96
N PRO A 8 19.18 13.40 -3.01
CA PRO A 8 19.13 12.89 -4.39
C PRO A 8 20.39 12.07 -4.75
N SER A 9 21.44 12.08 -3.92
CA SER A 9 22.60 11.23 -4.07
C SER A 9 22.41 9.80 -3.54
N LEU A 10 21.36 9.56 -2.73
CA LEU A 10 20.95 8.23 -2.30
C LEU A 10 20.20 7.59 -3.46
N ARG A 11 20.93 6.94 -4.36
CA ARG A 11 20.32 6.03 -5.33
C ARG A 11 19.58 4.96 -4.54
N LEU A 12 18.24 4.93 -4.68
CA LEU A 12 17.45 3.79 -4.23
C LEU A 12 18.01 2.57 -4.97
N THR A 13 18.56 1.63 -4.23
CA THR A 13 19.11 0.42 -4.81
C THR A 13 17.98 -0.61 -4.99
N PRO A 14 18.10 -1.55 -5.95
CA PRO A 14 17.15 -2.66 -6.09
C PRO A 14 16.97 -3.51 -4.84
N ASP A 15 17.89 -3.39 -3.88
CA ASP A 15 17.84 -4.10 -2.58
C ASP A 15 16.98 -3.38 -1.53
N TRP A 16 16.34 -2.25 -1.90
CA TRP A 16 15.47 -1.51 -1.00
C TRP A 16 14.18 -2.30 -0.77
N HIS A 17 14.00 -2.80 0.45
CA HIS A 17 12.88 -3.65 0.80
C HIS A 17 11.65 -2.81 1.16
N LEU A 18 10.45 -3.27 0.73
CA LEU A 18 9.18 -2.67 1.15
C LEU A 18 9.04 -2.46 2.67
N PRO A 19 9.58 -3.33 3.55
CA PRO A 19 9.60 -3.08 4.99
C PRO A 19 10.26 -1.76 5.41
N GLU A 20 11.25 -1.27 4.67
CA GLU A 20 11.92 0.00 4.99
C GLU A 20 10.99 1.20 4.84
N LEU A 21 9.95 1.08 4.00
CA LEU A 21 8.89 2.09 3.86
C LEU A 21 8.06 2.25 5.15
N TYR A 22 8.07 1.24 6.01
CA TYR A 22 7.31 1.18 7.26
C TYR A 22 8.19 1.15 8.51
N SER A 23 9.51 1.18 8.38
CA SER A 23 10.46 0.99 9.48
C SER A 23 10.28 2.02 10.61
N ALA A 24 9.94 3.26 10.27
CA ALA A 24 9.69 4.31 11.27
C ALA A 24 8.41 4.07 12.07
N GLU A 25 7.45 3.34 11.51
CA GLU A 25 6.18 3.00 12.15
C GLU A 25 6.31 1.73 13.01
N GLY A 26 7.17 0.78 12.62
CA GLY A 26 7.38 -0.47 13.35
C GLY A 26 7.81 -0.25 14.79
N ALA A 27 8.72 0.69 15.04
CA ALA A 27 9.17 1.05 16.38
C ALA A 27 8.05 1.61 17.27
N ALA A 28 7.03 2.24 16.68
CA ALA A 28 5.89 2.78 17.44
C ALA A 28 4.91 1.69 17.91
N TYR A 29 5.02 0.47 17.36
CA TYR A 29 4.08 -0.63 17.65
C TYR A 29 4.73 -1.84 18.33
N GLU A 30 5.99 -1.75 18.75
CA GLU A 30 6.67 -2.83 19.47
C GLU A 30 5.92 -3.25 20.76
N ASP A 31 5.24 -2.31 21.42
CA ASP A 31 4.44 -2.56 22.62
C ASP A 31 3.20 -3.41 22.36
N LEU A 32 2.78 -3.59 21.10
CA LEU A 32 1.66 -4.46 20.73
C LEU A 32 2.02 -5.95 20.83
N VAL A 33 3.31 -6.27 20.84
CA VAL A 33 3.78 -7.67 20.85
C VAL A 33 3.77 -8.21 22.26
N THR A 34 2.84 -9.09 22.55
CA THR A 34 2.81 -9.84 23.82
C THR A 34 3.57 -11.16 23.69
N ALA A 35 4.45 -11.45 24.67
CA ALA A 35 5.16 -12.73 24.80
C ALA A 35 5.98 -13.15 23.55
N GLY A 36 6.51 -12.19 22.80
CA GLY A 36 7.51 -12.43 21.75
C GLY A 36 6.98 -13.01 20.43
N THR A 37 5.68 -13.26 20.29
CA THR A 37 5.15 -13.90 19.06
C THR A 37 3.75 -13.44 18.68
N TYR A 38 2.96 -12.90 19.61
CA TYR A 38 1.56 -12.58 19.37
C TYR A 38 1.26 -11.10 19.59
N ILE A 39 0.49 -10.53 18.69
CA ILE A 39 -0.11 -9.21 18.88
C ILE A 39 -1.36 -9.39 19.74
N ALA A 40 -1.57 -8.52 20.73
CA ALA A 40 -2.82 -8.46 21.49
C ALA A 40 -3.99 -8.29 20.52
N ALA A 41 -5.09 -9.00 20.77
CA ALA A 41 -6.22 -9.07 19.87
C ALA A 41 -6.75 -7.67 19.50
N PRO A 42 -6.80 -7.32 18.21
CA PRO A 42 -7.43 -6.08 17.77
C PRO A 42 -8.93 -6.12 18.07
N GLU A 43 -9.48 -5.04 18.62
CA GLU A 43 -10.91 -4.89 18.90
C GLU A 43 -11.57 -3.91 17.94
N THR A 44 -10.81 -2.90 17.47
CA THR A 44 -11.30 -1.84 16.60
C THR A 44 -10.60 -1.87 15.23
N ALA A 45 -11.18 -1.17 14.26
CA ALA A 45 -10.54 -1.00 12.94
C ALA A 45 -9.16 -0.33 13.04
N ALA A 46 -8.98 0.57 14.03
CA ALA A 46 -7.68 1.22 14.28
C ALA A 46 -6.64 0.22 14.79
N ASP A 47 -7.05 -0.73 15.66
CA ASP A 47 -6.15 -1.75 16.19
C ASP A 47 -5.71 -2.72 15.07
N TYR A 48 -6.63 -3.09 14.16
CA TYR A 48 -6.28 -3.88 12.98
C TYR A 48 -5.32 -3.16 12.05
N ASP A 49 -5.50 -1.85 11.84
CA ASP A 49 -4.59 -1.03 11.06
C ASP A 49 -3.19 -1.02 11.67
N GLN A 50 -3.09 -0.81 13.00
CA GLN A 50 -1.81 -0.87 13.73
C GLN A 50 -1.14 -2.24 13.62
N ALA A 51 -1.90 -3.32 13.81
CA ALA A 51 -1.38 -4.68 13.69
C ALA A 51 -0.83 -4.98 12.30
N VAL A 52 -1.53 -4.53 11.24
CA VAL A 52 -1.06 -4.67 9.86
C VAL A 52 0.19 -3.84 9.61
N ARG A 53 0.25 -2.59 10.07
CA ARG A 53 1.45 -1.74 9.95
C ARG A 53 2.65 -2.38 10.64
N TYR A 54 2.47 -2.90 11.83
CA TYR A 54 3.52 -3.64 12.52
C TYR A 54 4.01 -4.83 11.70
N MET A 55 3.11 -5.68 11.22
CA MET A 55 3.44 -6.82 10.36
C MET A 55 4.28 -6.39 9.13
N LEU A 56 3.81 -5.33 8.43
CA LEU A 56 4.50 -4.81 7.25
C LEU A 56 5.89 -4.26 7.59
N SER A 57 6.06 -3.60 8.75
CA SER A 57 7.35 -3.07 9.20
C SER A 57 8.37 -4.18 9.49
N GLN A 58 7.91 -5.39 9.81
CA GLN A 58 8.76 -6.57 10.01
C GLN A 58 9.06 -7.33 8.69
N GLY A 59 8.51 -6.89 7.57
CA GLY A 59 8.64 -7.59 6.28
C GLY A 59 7.83 -8.87 6.19
N GLU A 60 6.86 -9.03 7.10
CA GLU A 60 6.06 -10.25 7.21
C GLU A 60 4.75 -10.14 6.44
N ASN A 61 4.17 -11.29 6.14
CA ASN A 61 2.82 -11.40 5.55
C ASN A 61 1.86 -12.18 6.46
N THR A 62 2.23 -12.35 7.72
CA THR A 62 1.49 -13.17 8.68
C THR A 62 1.27 -12.40 9.97
N LEU A 63 0.02 -12.33 10.43
CA LEU A 63 -0.35 -11.82 11.74
C LEU A 63 -0.70 -12.99 12.66
N SER A 64 -0.02 -13.05 13.80
CA SER A 64 -0.35 -13.98 14.90
C SER A 64 -1.03 -13.20 16.01
N LEU A 65 -2.32 -13.46 16.23
CA LEU A 65 -3.17 -12.74 17.17
C LEU A 65 -3.49 -13.64 18.38
N LYS A 66 -3.56 -13.04 19.56
CA LYS A 66 -3.94 -13.72 20.81
C LYS A 66 -5.15 -13.03 21.43
N TYR A 67 -6.23 -13.76 21.58
CA TYR A 67 -7.47 -13.35 22.23
C TYR A 67 -7.61 -14.05 23.57
N ASP A 68 -8.25 -13.42 24.54
CA ASP A 68 -8.52 -14.01 25.85
C ASP A 68 -9.54 -15.14 25.79
N GLN A 69 -10.40 -15.12 24.78
CA GLN A 69 -11.43 -16.13 24.55
C GLN A 69 -11.18 -16.89 23.26
N GLY A 70 -11.65 -18.13 23.22
CA GLY A 70 -11.60 -18.93 22.00
C GLY A 70 -12.48 -18.38 20.87
N PHE A 71 -12.13 -18.69 19.64
CA PHE A 71 -12.89 -18.28 18.48
C PHE A 71 -14.10 -19.16 18.21
N THR A 72 -15.20 -18.53 17.80
CA THR A 72 -16.27 -19.15 17.03
C THR A 72 -16.03 -18.94 15.53
N VAL A 73 -16.74 -19.65 14.67
CA VAL A 73 -16.67 -19.43 13.21
C VAL A 73 -17.04 -17.99 12.86
N SER A 74 -18.06 -17.42 13.53
CA SER A 74 -18.51 -16.05 13.28
C SER A 74 -17.47 -15.02 13.66
N SER A 75 -16.88 -15.12 14.87
CA SER A 75 -15.87 -14.17 15.33
C SER A 75 -14.56 -14.28 14.52
N ALA A 76 -14.20 -15.49 14.08
CA ALA A 76 -13.07 -15.68 13.19
C ALA A 76 -13.27 -15.04 11.82
N GLN A 77 -14.49 -15.13 11.26
CA GLN A 77 -14.82 -14.50 9.99
C GLN A 77 -14.81 -12.96 10.11
N GLU A 78 -15.30 -12.42 11.21
CA GLU A 78 -15.27 -10.98 11.49
C GLU A 78 -13.82 -10.48 11.60
N ALA A 79 -12.98 -11.18 12.35
CA ALA A 79 -11.56 -10.84 12.47
C ALA A 79 -10.83 -10.89 11.12
N LEU A 80 -11.11 -11.91 10.29
CA LEU A 80 -10.57 -12.02 8.94
C LEU A 80 -11.00 -10.83 8.05
N ASN A 81 -12.28 -10.46 8.08
CA ASN A 81 -12.81 -9.36 7.30
C ASN A 81 -12.17 -8.02 7.71
N ASN A 82 -12.04 -7.77 9.02
CA ASN A 82 -11.42 -6.56 9.54
C ASN A 82 -9.93 -6.47 9.15
N ALA A 83 -9.21 -7.59 9.24
CA ALA A 83 -7.81 -7.65 8.82
C ALA A 83 -7.65 -7.44 7.29
N LEU A 84 -8.55 -7.97 6.47
CA LEU A 84 -8.57 -7.71 5.03
C LEU A 84 -8.87 -6.25 4.69
N LEU A 85 -9.77 -5.60 5.43
CA LEU A 85 -10.03 -4.16 5.27
C LEU A 85 -8.80 -3.33 5.65
N ALA A 86 -8.11 -3.71 6.73
CA ALA A 86 -6.89 -3.04 7.16
C ALA A 86 -5.77 -3.18 6.12
N VAL A 87 -5.52 -4.40 5.61
CA VAL A 87 -4.44 -4.60 4.62
C VAL A 87 -4.72 -3.92 3.28
N LYS A 88 -5.98 -3.71 2.90
CA LYS A 88 -6.35 -2.96 1.69
C LYS A 88 -5.91 -1.49 1.73
N ARG A 89 -5.70 -0.92 2.93
CA ARG A 89 -5.15 0.44 3.07
C ARG A 89 -3.71 0.53 2.56
N TYR A 90 -3.03 -0.61 2.44
CA TYR A 90 -1.65 -0.78 1.98
C TYR A 90 -1.63 -1.58 0.67
N CYS A 91 -2.49 -1.20 -0.27
CA CYS A 91 -2.64 -1.91 -1.54
C CYS A 91 -1.36 -1.89 -2.41
N GLU A 92 -0.40 -1.00 -2.12
CA GLU A 92 0.94 -1.02 -2.70
C GLU A 92 1.71 -2.30 -2.36
N GLN A 93 1.33 -3.00 -1.29
CA GLN A 93 1.89 -4.31 -0.95
C GLN A 93 1.36 -5.44 -1.83
N GLY A 94 0.28 -5.19 -2.59
CA GLY A 94 -0.34 -6.19 -3.45
C GLY A 94 -1.05 -7.31 -2.69
N TYR A 95 -1.25 -7.20 -1.38
CA TYR A 95 -2.05 -8.16 -0.62
C TYR A 95 -3.54 -7.82 -0.75
N ASN A 96 -4.29 -8.73 -1.33
CA ASN A 96 -5.75 -8.59 -1.51
C ASN A 96 -6.54 -9.83 -1.11
N ASN A 97 -5.86 -10.83 -0.56
CA ASN A 97 -6.45 -12.07 -0.07
C ASN A 97 -5.83 -12.46 1.27
N ALA A 98 -6.56 -13.23 2.06
CA ALA A 98 -6.03 -13.80 3.31
C ALA A 98 -6.66 -15.15 3.60
N SER A 99 -5.90 -16.01 4.27
CA SER A 99 -6.37 -17.23 4.91
C SER A 99 -6.22 -17.12 6.43
N CYS A 100 -7.07 -17.80 7.18
CA CYS A 100 -6.95 -17.84 8.62
C CYS A 100 -6.96 -19.28 9.16
N SER A 101 -6.22 -19.49 10.24
CA SER A 101 -6.37 -20.64 11.12
C SER A 101 -6.54 -20.15 12.56
N TYR A 102 -7.39 -20.82 13.35
CA TYR A 102 -7.66 -20.44 14.73
C TYR A 102 -7.94 -21.66 15.58
N ASN A 103 -7.86 -21.48 16.90
CA ASN A 103 -8.11 -22.54 17.87
C ASN A 103 -8.93 -22.07 19.05
N ALA A 104 -9.41 -23.04 19.88
CA ALA A 104 -10.21 -22.77 21.06
C ALA A 104 -9.42 -22.08 22.19
N ALA A 105 -8.10 -22.02 22.11
CA ALA A 105 -7.26 -21.31 23.08
C ALA A 105 -7.08 -19.82 22.75
N GLY A 106 -7.81 -19.30 21.75
CA GLY A 106 -7.80 -17.88 21.39
C GLY A 106 -6.60 -17.44 20.52
N THR A 107 -5.91 -18.38 19.88
CA THR A 107 -4.87 -18.05 18.91
C THR A 107 -5.45 -18.02 17.48
N MET A 108 -5.16 -16.97 16.73
CA MET A 108 -5.48 -16.86 15.31
C MET A 108 -4.22 -16.50 14.53
N ILE A 109 -4.02 -17.17 13.40
CA ILE A 109 -2.97 -16.86 12.44
C ILE A 109 -3.64 -16.44 11.13
N LEU A 110 -3.38 -15.22 10.70
CA LEU A 110 -3.83 -14.65 9.43
C LEU A 110 -2.64 -14.59 8.49
N LYS A 111 -2.72 -15.23 7.33
CA LYS A 111 -1.70 -15.16 6.30
C LYS A 111 -2.25 -14.44 5.09
N PHE A 112 -1.62 -13.30 4.75
CA PHE A 112 -1.97 -12.49 3.59
C PHE A 112 -1.26 -12.99 2.34
N SER A 113 -1.94 -12.85 1.22
CA SER A 113 -1.45 -13.22 -0.11
C SER A 113 -2.07 -12.31 -1.16
N SER A 114 -1.60 -12.42 -2.39
CA SER A 114 -2.24 -11.76 -3.52
C SER A 114 -2.97 -12.76 -4.41
N ILE A 115 -3.71 -12.23 -5.34
CA ILE A 115 -4.27 -12.93 -6.50
C ILE A 115 -3.20 -13.71 -7.29
N ALA A 116 -1.95 -13.27 -7.23
CA ALA A 116 -0.81 -13.94 -7.85
C ALA A 116 -0.41 -15.26 -7.16
N GLY A 117 -0.99 -15.59 -6.00
CA GLY A 117 -0.70 -16.80 -5.25
C GLY A 117 0.77 -16.94 -4.88
N ASP A 118 1.43 -18.00 -5.30
CA ASP A 118 2.85 -18.26 -5.01
C ASP A 118 3.80 -17.22 -5.63
N ARG A 119 3.34 -16.43 -6.60
CA ARG A 119 4.11 -15.34 -7.23
C ARG A 119 3.94 -13.99 -6.53
N THR A 120 3.28 -13.93 -5.37
CA THR A 120 3.03 -12.68 -4.65
C THR A 120 4.32 -11.88 -4.42
N GLU A 121 5.35 -12.50 -3.88
CA GLU A 121 6.61 -11.82 -3.57
C GLU A 121 7.39 -11.43 -4.83
N GLU A 122 7.34 -12.23 -5.88
CA GLU A 122 7.91 -11.90 -7.19
C GLU A 122 7.28 -10.62 -7.73
N TYR A 123 5.94 -10.54 -7.79
CA TYR A 123 5.22 -9.38 -8.32
C TYR A 123 5.40 -8.12 -7.46
N ARG A 124 5.51 -8.27 -6.14
CA ARG A 124 5.84 -7.16 -5.23
C ARG A 124 7.24 -6.61 -5.51
N SER A 125 8.23 -7.49 -5.62
CA SER A 125 9.61 -7.10 -5.91
C SER A 125 9.74 -6.45 -7.29
N GLU A 126 9.07 -6.99 -8.30
CA GLU A 126 9.08 -6.41 -9.65
C GLU A 126 8.37 -5.05 -9.68
N ALA A 127 7.23 -4.89 -8.98
CA ALA A 127 6.54 -3.62 -8.87
C ALA A 127 7.42 -2.56 -8.20
N LEU A 128 8.12 -2.90 -7.11
CA LEU A 128 9.04 -2.00 -6.44
C LEU A 128 10.20 -1.59 -7.36
N THR A 129 10.82 -2.56 -8.05
CA THR A 129 11.90 -2.30 -8.99
C THR A 129 11.46 -1.34 -10.10
N ALA A 130 10.26 -1.54 -10.64
CA ALA A 130 9.70 -0.68 -11.67
C ALA A 130 9.35 0.72 -11.13
N ALA A 131 8.82 0.81 -9.91
CA ALA A 131 8.54 2.10 -9.26
C ALA A 131 9.83 2.90 -9.03
N ILE A 132 10.91 2.27 -8.59
CA ILE A 132 12.24 2.89 -8.44
C ILE A 132 12.73 3.42 -9.79
N ALA A 133 12.56 2.64 -10.87
CA ALA A 133 12.97 3.08 -12.20
C ALA A 133 12.18 4.31 -12.67
N VAL A 134 10.89 4.39 -12.37
CA VAL A 134 10.04 5.58 -12.65
C VAL A 134 10.50 6.78 -11.82
N HIS A 135 10.72 6.59 -10.52
CA HIS A 135 11.27 7.61 -9.63
C HIS A 135 12.56 8.18 -10.21
N ASP A 136 13.56 7.32 -10.46
CA ASP A 136 14.86 7.74 -10.98
C ASP A 136 14.75 8.48 -12.31
N ALA A 137 13.89 8.02 -13.21
CA ALA A 137 13.68 8.67 -14.50
C ALA A 137 13.14 10.10 -14.36
N LEU A 138 12.13 10.33 -13.50
CA LEU A 138 11.55 11.66 -13.30
C LEU A 138 12.53 12.63 -12.62
N TRP A 139 13.35 12.13 -11.69
CA TRP A 139 14.44 12.90 -11.08
C TRP A 139 15.56 13.24 -12.09
N GLN A 140 16.01 12.27 -12.88
CA GLN A 140 17.07 12.49 -13.90
C GLN A 140 16.64 13.44 -15.01
N GLN A 141 15.36 13.43 -15.38
CA GLN A 141 14.80 14.33 -16.39
C GLN A 141 14.56 15.75 -15.83
N GLY A 142 14.67 15.96 -14.54
CA GLY A 142 14.40 17.24 -13.88
C GLY A 142 12.90 17.57 -13.78
N THR A 143 12.01 16.59 -13.99
CA THR A 143 10.58 16.73 -13.73
C THR A 143 10.33 16.88 -12.23
N ILE A 144 11.05 16.12 -11.41
CA ILE A 144 11.15 16.28 -9.97
C ILE A 144 12.55 16.79 -9.64
N THR A 145 12.63 17.74 -8.72
CA THR A 145 13.89 18.39 -8.32
C THR A 145 13.92 18.58 -6.79
N PRO A 146 15.08 18.86 -6.19
CA PRO A 146 15.16 19.16 -4.75
C PRO A 146 14.34 20.39 -4.30
N ALA A 147 13.90 21.23 -5.23
CA ALA A 147 13.05 22.39 -4.95
C ALA A 147 11.55 22.06 -5.08
N SER A 148 11.20 20.87 -5.57
CA SER A 148 9.80 20.47 -5.73
C SER A 148 9.11 20.28 -4.38
N THR A 149 7.90 20.80 -4.23
CA THR A 149 7.02 20.54 -3.09
C THR A 149 6.45 19.12 -3.16
N GLN A 150 5.94 18.59 -2.04
CA GLN A 150 5.29 17.28 -2.05
C GLN A 150 4.10 17.24 -3.03
N ARG A 151 3.38 18.33 -3.16
CA ARG A 151 2.26 18.46 -4.11
C ARG A 151 2.72 18.41 -5.57
N GLU A 152 3.84 19.02 -5.91
CA GLU A 152 4.43 18.97 -7.25
C GLU A 152 4.99 17.57 -7.56
N ILE A 153 5.63 16.91 -6.61
CA ILE A 153 6.09 15.52 -6.72
C ILE A 153 4.91 14.58 -6.95
N ALA A 154 3.89 14.67 -6.10
CA ALA A 154 2.68 13.86 -6.21
C ALA A 154 1.98 14.07 -7.56
N TRP A 155 1.93 15.32 -8.05
CA TRP A 155 1.40 15.64 -9.38
C TRP A 155 2.21 15.03 -10.52
N ALA A 156 3.54 15.02 -10.42
CA ALA A 156 4.39 14.41 -11.43
C ALA A 156 4.12 12.90 -11.58
N TYR A 157 4.01 12.17 -10.47
CA TYR A 157 3.65 10.75 -10.48
C TYR A 157 2.23 10.49 -11.00
N TYR A 158 1.28 11.34 -10.60
CA TYR A 158 -0.09 11.27 -11.08
C TYR A 158 -0.18 11.41 -12.61
N GLN A 159 0.55 12.38 -13.19
CA GLN A 159 0.65 12.56 -14.64
C GLN A 159 1.36 11.39 -15.31
N TRP A 160 2.41 10.86 -14.69
CA TRP A 160 3.12 9.71 -15.24
C TRP A 160 2.20 8.48 -15.33
N ILE A 161 1.41 8.21 -14.29
CA ILE A 161 0.44 7.11 -14.29
C ILE A 161 -0.57 7.28 -15.40
N ALA A 162 -1.21 8.44 -15.51
CA ALA A 162 -2.20 8.69 -16.55
C ALA A 162 -1.63 8.60 -17.99
N ALA A 163 -0.33 8.87 -18.16
CA ALA A 163 0.33 8.75 -19.45
C ALA A 163 0.76 7.32 -19.81
N ASN A 164 0.88 6.42 -18.81
CA ASN A 164 1.47 5.10 -19.01
C ASN A 164 0.53 3.93 -18.64
N CYS A 165 -0.67 4.22 -18.17
CA CYS A 165 -1.66 3.21 -17.81
C CYS A 165 -3.00 3.48 -18.48
N THR A 166 -3.78 2.44 -18.70
CA THR A 166 -5.19 2.52 -19.10
C THR A 166 -6.02 1.61 -18.19
N TYR A 167 -7.28 2.00 -17.92
CA TYR A 167 -8.16 1.19 -17.10
C TYR A 167 -8.44 -0.17 -17.77
N ASP A 168 -8.38 -1.24 -16.99
CA ASP A 168 -8.66 -2.60 -17.47
C ASP A 168 -10.14 -2.94 -17.28
N ASP A 169 -10.97 -2.56 -18.27
CA ASP A 169 -12.42 -2.84 -18.25
C ASP A 169 -12.74 -4.34 -18.28
N ALA A 170 -11.79 -5.18 -18.67
CA ALA A 170 -11.92 -6.63 -18.67
C ALA A 170 -11.41 -7.27 -17.37
N GLY A 171 -10.79 -6.49 -16.48
CA GLY A 171 -10.27 -6.97 -15.21
C GLY A 171 -11.37 -7.49 -14.31
N ASP A 172 -11.31 -8.78 -13.99
CA ASP A 172 -12.19 -9.42 -13.01
C ASP A 172 -11.45 -9.64 -11.68
N ASN A 173 -12.15 -10.14 -10.67
CA ASN A 173 -11.58 -10.38 -9.33
C ASN A 173 -10.41 -11.40 -9.29
N THR A 174 -10.03 -12.01 -10.41
CA THR A 174 -8.89 -12.92 -10.54
C THR A 174 -7.76 -12.31 -11.35
N SER A 175 -7.93 -11.10 -11.86
CA SER A 175 -6.97 -10.42 -12.71
C SER A 175 -5.80 -9.82 -11.91
N VAL A 176 -4.59 -9.94 -12.43
CA VAL A 176 -3.41 -9.24 -11.90
C VAL A 176 -3.48 -7.73 -12.03
N SER A 177 -4.47 -7.19 -12.76
CA SER A 177 -4.75 -5.75 -12.83
C SER A 177 -5.12 -5.10 -11.49
N HIS A 178 -5.43 -5.92 -10.48
CA HIS A 178 -5.55 -5.50 -9.08
C HIS A 178 -4.22 -5.22 -8.37
N LEU A 179 -3.09 -5.51 -9.00
CA LEU A 179 -1.77 -5.37 -8.40
C LEU A 179 -1.00 -4.19 -9.02
N PRO A 180 -0.18 -3.46 -8.22
CA PRO A 180 0.74 -2.44 -8.74
C PRO A 180 1.61 -2.94 -9.88
N TYR A 181 2.02 -4.20 -9.82
CA TYR A 181 2.74 -4.90 -10.88
C TYR A 181 2.15 -4.69 -12.27
N SER A 182 0.84 -4.85 -12.40
CA SER A 182 0.17 -4.76 -13.70
C SER A 182 0.24 -3.34 -14.29
N LEU A 183 0.12 -2.31 -13.47
CA LEU A 183 0.29 -0.94 -13.91
C LEU A 183 1.67 -0.73 -14.54
N PHE A 184 2.72 -1.14 -13.84
CA PHE A 184 4.09 -0.90 -14.30
C PHE A 184 4.51 -1.77 -15.49
N HIS A 185 4.07 -3.03 -15.56
CA HIS A 185 4.52 -3.99 -16.56
C HIS A 185 3.57 -4.17 -17.72
N ASN A 186 2.26 -4.07 -17.49
CA ASN A 186 1.24 -4.30 -18.52
C ASN A 186 0.64 -2.99 -19.04
N GLY A 187 0.87 -1.87 -18.38
CA GLY A 187 0.23 -0.59 -18.67
C GLY A 187 -1.29 -0.63 -18.49
N LYS A 188 -1.80 -1.56 -17.67
CA LYS A 188 -3.21 -1.74 -17.38
C LYS A 188 -3.44 -2.07 -15.92
N ALA A 189 -4.44 -1.45 -15.31
CA ALA A 189 -4.84 -1.74 -13.94
C ALA A 189 -6.31 -1.40 -13.71
N VAL A 190 -6.89 -1.94 -12.63
CA VAL A 190 -8.14 -1.46 -12.04
C VAL A 190 -7.83 -0.58 -10.83
N CYS A 191 -8.83 -0.08 -10.12
CA CYS A 191 -8.67 0.97 -9.11
C CYS A 191 -7.63 0.69 -8.02
N ASP A 192 -7.54 -0.53 -7.50
CA ASP A 192 -6.55 -0.90 -6.48
C ASP A 192 -5.13 -1.05 -7.04
N GLY A 193 -4.97 -1.49 -8.29
CA GLY A 193 -3.70 -1.48 -8.99
C GLY A 193 -3.18 -0.06 -9.25
N TYR A 194 -4.06 0.88 -9.68
CA TYR A 194 -3.74 2.31 -9.81
C TYR A 194 -3.31 2.90 -8.47
N THR A 195 -4.17 2.73 -7.46
CA THR A 195 -3.94 3.29 -6.12
C THR A 195 -2.67 2.73 -5.49
N GLY A 196 -2.44 1.41 -5.59
CA GLY A 196 -1.25 0.77 -5.05
C GLY A 196 0.03 1.24 -5.73
N ALA A 197 0.05 1.35 -7.06
CA ALA A 197 1.21 1.86 -7.79
C ALA A 197 1.49 3.33 -7.44
N TYR A 198 0.46 4.15 -7.32
CA TYR A 198 0.60 5.56 -6.94
C TYR A 198 1.12 5.71 -5.50
N ASN A 199 0.54 4.96 -4.55
CA ASN A 199 1.00 4.96 -3.16
C ASN A 199 2.46 4.50 -3.04
N LEU A 200 2.87 3.51 -3.82
CA LEU A 200 4.25 3.05 -3.85
C LEU A 200 5.21 4.16 -4.27
N LEU A 201 4.89 4.90 -5.34
CA LEU A 201 5.67 6.05 -5.80
C LEU A 201 5.73 7.18 -4.76
N LEU A 202 4.62 7.49 -4.09
CA LEU A 202 4.59 8.50 -3.02
C LEU A 202 5.44 8.08 -1.82
N LYS A 203 5.41 6.81 -1.44
CA LYS A 203 6.19 6.28 -0.32
C LYS A 203 7.69 6.29 -0.60
N LEU A 204 8.13 6.12 -1.84
CA LEU A 204 9.53 6.28 -2.24
C LEU A 204 10.06 7.70 -1.92
N GLU A 205 9.19 8.70 -1.91
CA GLU A 205 9.51 10.09 -1.55
C GLU A 205 9.28 10.41 -0.07
N GLY A 206 8.94 9.41 0.75
CA GLY A 206 8.62 9.60 2.16
C GLY A 206 7.31 10.38 2.38
N ILE A 207 6.42 10.42 1.40
CA ILE A 207 5.09 11.04 1.52
C ILE A 207 4.17 10.04 2.24
N ASP A 208 3.60 10.48 3.38
CA ASP A 208 2.62 9.68 4.12
C ASP A 208 1.33 9.55 3.30
N CYS A 209 0.96 8.30 3.03
CA CYS A 209 -0.25 7.99 2.27
C CYS A 209 -0.77 6.59 2.58
N TYR A 210 -2.06 6.41 2.35
CA TYR A 210 -2.75 5.13 2.43
C TYR A 210 -3.91 5.08 1.44
N ALA A 211 -4.41 3.88 1.17
CA ALA A 211 -5.59 3.71 0.34
C ALA A 211 -6.88 3.78 1.18
N LEU A 212 -7.91 4.44 0.65
CA LEU A 212 -9.23 4.53 1.25
C LEU A 212 -10.24 3.78 0.38
N PRO A 213 -10.65 2.56 0.80
CA PRO A 213 -11.65 1.80 0.08
C PRO A 213 -13.08 2.22 0.46
N ASN A 214 -13.99 2.15 -0.49
CA ASN A 214 -15.43 2.07 -0.25
C ASN A 214 -15.99 0.74 -0.81
N ALA A 215 -17.30 0.63 -1.00
CA ALA A 215 -17.94 -0.61 -1.46
C ALA A 215 -17.49 -1.06 -2.87
N THR A 216 -17.10 -0.13 -3.75
CA THR A 216 -16.89 -0.39 -5.19
C THR A 216 -15.62 0.25 -5.74
N HIS A 217 -14.94 1.08 -4.97
CA HIS A 217 -13.79 1.86 -5.42
C HIS A 217 -12.77 2.07 -4.31
N ILE A 218 -11.55 2.44 -4.69
CA ILE A 218 -10.44 2.73 -3.78
C ILE A 218 -9.58 3.85 -4.39
N TRP A 219 -9.10 4.76 -3.53
CA TRP A 219 -8.25 5.88 -3.93
C TRP A 219 -7.25 6.24 -2.82
N THR A 220 -6.31 7.11 -3.12
CA THR A 220 -5.26 7.55 -2.19
C THR A 220 -5.76 8.67 -1.28
N VAL A 221 -5.41 8.57 0.00
CA VAL A 221 -5.35 9.70 0.94
C VAL A 221 -3.88 9.96 1.26
N ALA A 222 -3.42 11.20 1.12
CA ALA A 222 -2.03 11.57 1.34
C ALA A 222 -1.92 12.86 2.14
N THR A 223 -0.81 13.04 2.86
CA THR A 223 -0.45 14.32 3.48
C THR A 223 0.56 15.02 2.58
N LEU A 224 0.11 16.10 1.91
CA LEU A 224 0.94 16.90 1.02
C LEU A 224 1.14 18.30 1.60
N ASP A 225 2.40 18.67 1.84
CA ASP A 225 2.77 20.00 2.39
C ASP A 225 2.01 20.35 3.69
N GLY A 226 1.70 19.31 4.50
CA GLY A 226 0.99 19.42 5.77
C GLY A 226 -0.54 19.38 5.68
N GLU A 227 -1.11 19.23 4.49
CA GLU A 227 -2.56 19.08 4.27
C GLU A 227 -2.93 17.65 3.91
N THR A 228 -3.97 17.12 4.56
CA THR A 228 -4.55 15.83 4.17
C THR A 228 -5.47 16.03 2.97
N VAL A 229 -5.19 15.30 1.89
CA VAL A 229 -5.92 15.40 0.62
C VAL A 229 -6.30 14.03 0.08
N HIS A 230 -7.33 14.00 -0.76
CA HIS A 230 -7.73 12.82 -1.52
C HIS A 230 -7.22 12.93 -2.96
N ILE A 231 -6.71 11.83 -3.49
CA ILE A 231 -6.19 11.75 -4.86
C ILE A 231 -6.68 10.46 -5.50
N ASP A 232 -7.43 10.60 -6.59
CA ASP A 232 -7.95 9.47 -7.33
C ASP A 232 -7.26 9.38 -8.70
N ALA A 233 -6.22 8.55 -8.77
CA ALA A 233 -5.46 8.36 -10.00
C ALA A 233 -6.24 7.57 -11.06
N THR A 234 -7.23 6.78 -10.65
CA THR A 234 -8.09 6.02 -11.57
C THR A 234 -9.05 6.94 -12.32
N TRP A 235 -9.87 7.70 -11.57
CA TRP A 235 -10.81 8.65 -12.18
C TRP A 235 -10.12 9.85 -12.80
N GLY A 236 -8.93 10.13 -12.35
CA GLY A 236 -8.10 11.19 -12.89
C GLY A 236 -7.43 10.87 -14.21
N ASP A 237 -7.37 9.62 -14.62
CA ASP A 237 -6.89 9.21 -15.92
C ASP A 237 -7.94 9.52 -17.00
N GLN A 238 -7.64 10.51 -17.82
CA GLN A 238 -8.52 10.99 -18.91
C GLN A 238 -7.88 10.70 -20.29
N GLY A 239 -7.24 9.53 -20.39
CA GLY A 239 -6.57 9.11 -21.62
C GLY A 239 -5.27 9.90 -21.86
N ASN A 240 -4.18 9.39 -21.33
CA ASN A 240 -2.81 9.92 -21.42
C ASN A 240 -2.55 11.24 -20.65
N THR A 241 -3.51 11.79 -19.91
CA THR A 241 -3.31 12.96 -19.05
C THR A 241 -4.12 12.86 -17.78
N GLY A 242 -3.52 13.25 -16.65
CA GLY A 242 -4.22 13.38 -15.38
C GLY A 242 -5.00 14.70 -15.30
N THR A 243 -6.26 14.64 -14.84
CA THR A 243 -7.06 15.83 -14.58
C THR A 243 -6.89 16.35 -13.16
N LYS A 244 -6.86 17.68 -13.00
CA LYS A 244 -6.81 18.32 -11.67
C LYS A 244 -8.08 18.09 -10.83
N GLN A 245 -9.18 17.70 -11.46
CA GLN A 245 -10.46 17.47 -10.77
C GLN A 245 -10.37 16.44 -9.67
N TYR A 246 -9.55 15.41 -9.86
CA TYR A 246 -9.38 14.29 -8.94
C TYR A 246 -8.02 14.29 -8.23
N PHE A 247 -7.31 15.39 -8.30
CA PHE A 247 -6.01 15.57 -7.65
C PHE A 247 -6.11 16.56 -6.49
N ALA A 248 -5.62 16.12 -5.31
CA ALA A 248 -5.55 16.93 -4.09
C ALA A 248 -6.91 17.56 -3.69
N MET A 249 -7.97 16.76 -3.75
CA MET A 249 -9.32 17.12 -3.28
C MET A 249 -9.34 17.23 -1.74
N THR A 250 -10.10 18.19 -1.22
CA THR A 250 -10.31 18.43 0.23
C THR A 250 -11.73 18.11 0.65
#